data_f893c16f11a24aed40533271e6dbef01
#
_entry.id   f893c16f11a24aed40533271e6dbef01
#
_cell.length_a   1.000
_cell.length_b   1.000
_cell.length_c   1.000
_cell.angle_alpha   90.00
_cell.angle_beta   90.00
_cell.angle_gamma   90.00
#
_symmetry.space_group_name_H-M   'P 1'
#
loop_
_entity.id
_entity.type
_entity.pdbx_description
1 polymer ?
#
loop_
_entity_poly.entity_id
_entity_poly.type
_entity_poly.pdbx_seq_one_letter_code
_entity_poly.pdbx_strand_id
1 'polypeptide(L)'
;MICDLQNTAITASAQWFERTLDDSANKRLAVPEAFLATDAILNLYINVIRGLKVYPAVIKKHLDAELPFMATENILMYCVKTKGGDRQELHEAIRKHSIMAAEQVKLYGNENDLIERIRKDDTFGLTAMELEILLDPAKFTGMAKYQCEKFVNETVKPFLNQEQRVEIEAQVNV
;
A
#
# COMPACT_ATOMS: atom_id res chain seq x y z
N MET A 1 -11.21 14.42 -18.51
CA MET A 1 -11.11 13.95 -19.91
C MET A 1 -11.48 12.49 -20.04
N ILE A 2 -10.67 11.52 -19.62
CA ILE A 2 -11.01 10.09 -19.75
C ILE A 2 -12.33 9.76 -19.06
N CYS A 3 -12.54 10.25 -17.83
CA CYS A 3 -13.81 10.07 -17.11
C CYS A 3 -15.00 10.75 -17.78
N ASP A 4 -14.77 11.75 -18.64
CA ASP A 4 -15.83 12.47 -19.33
C ASP A 4 -16.36 11.76 -20.58
N LEU A 5 -15.73 10.64 -20.98
CA LEU A 5 -16.22 9.82 -22.10
C LEU A 5 -17.64 9.33 -21.90
N GLN A 6 -18.10 9.17 -20.67
CA GLN A 6 -19.50 8.84 -20.35
C GLN A 6 -20.47 9.89 -20.88
N ASN A 7 -20.12 11.16 -20.84
CA ASN A 7 -20.93 12.25 -21.36
C ASN A 7 -21.13 12.15 -22.88
N THR A 8 -20.12 11.64 -23.59
CA THR A 8 -20.23 11.38 -25.03
C THR A 8 -21.29 10.33 -25.34
N ALA A 9 -21.36 9.26 -24.54
CA ALA A 9 -22.39 8.23 -24.68
C ALA A 9 -23.80 8.77 -24.34
N ILE A 10 -23.92 9.60 -23.29
CA ILE A 10 -25.17 10.25 -22.90
C ILE A 10 -25.66 11.19 -24.02
N THR A 11 -24.78 12.02 -24.55
CA THR A 11 -25.09 12.92 -25.68
C THR A 11 -25.55 12.12 -26.89
N ALA A 12 -24.88 11.01 -27.21
CA ALA A 12 -25.28 10.14 -28.33
C ALA A 12 -26.63 9.45 -28.12
N SER A 13 -27.03 9.18 -26.88
CA SER A 13 -28.28 8.53 -26.54
C SER A 13 -29.50 9.46 -26.63
N ALA A 14 -29.28 10.77 -26.55
CA ALA A 14 -30.35 11.78 -26.53
C ALA A 14 -30.65 12.41 -27.93
N GLN A 15 -30.45 11.64 -28.98
CA GLN A 15 -30.71 12.10 -30.35
C GLN A 15 -32.23 12.21 -30.64
N TRP A 16 -32.62 13.30 -31.30
CA TRP A 16 -34.02 13.56 -31.63
C TRP A 16 -34.48 12.87 -32.89
N PHE A 17 -33.54 12.51 -33.78
CA PHE A 17 -33.81 11.86 -35.07
C PHE A 17 -32.96 10.62 -35.22
N GLU A 18 -33.33 9.74 -36.12
CA GLU A 18 -32.69 8.46 -36.36
C GLU A 18 -31.17 8.60 -36.64
N ARG A 19 -30.79 9.67 -37.32
CA ARG A 19 -29.37 9.99 -37.58
C ARG A 19 -29.16 11.50 -37.62
N THR A 20 -28.53 12.02 -36.60
CA THR A 20 -28.13 13.42 -36.52
C THR A 20 -26.60 13.56 -36.46
N LEU A 21 -26.10 14.73 -36.77
CA LEU A 21 -24.68 15.07 -36.56
C LEU A 21 -24.42 15.66 -35.19
N ASP A 22 -25.41 15.70 -34.31
CA ASP A 22 -25.37 16.35 -33.01
C ASP A 22 -24.30 15.74 -32.10
N ASP A 23 -24.15 14.41 -32.10
CA ASP A 23 -23.13 13.71 -31.32
C ASP A 23 -21.77 13.66 -32.02
N SER A 24 -21.73 13.88 -33.35
CA SER A 24 -20.53 13.77 -34.15
C SER A 24 -19.48 14.78 -33.74
N ALA A 25 -19.85 16.02 -33.43
CA ALA A 25 -18.92 17.07 -32.99
C ALA A 25 -18.28 16.70 -31.63
N ASN A 26 -19.10 16.24 -30.69
CA ASN A 26 -18.64 15.79 -29.37
C ASN A 26 -17.67 14.60 -29.52
N LYS A 27 -18.05 13.56 -30.27
CA LYS A 27 -17.20 12.35 -30.46
C LYS A 27 -15.87 12.67 -31.12
N ARG A 28 -15.84 13.58 -32.09
CA ARG A 28 -14.61 13.99 -32.79
C ARG A 28 -13.61 14.71 -31.89
N LEU A 29 -14.08 15.36 -30.84
CA LEU A 29 -13.23 16.00 -29.83
C LEU A 29 -12.91 15.05 -28.69
N ALA A 30 -13.93 14.49 -28.04
CA ALA A 30 -13.77 13.73 -26.83
C ALA A 30 -12.99 12.41 -27.01
N VAL A 31 -13.27 11.68 -28.08
CA VAL A 31 -12.64 10.37 -28.29
C VAL A 31 -11.14 10.48 -28.61
N PRO A 32 -10.71 11.27 -29.62
CA PRO A 32 -9.28 11.42 -29.91
C PRO A 32 -8.50 11.99 -28.72
N GLU A 33 -9.03 12.99 -28.05
CA GLU A 33 -8.36 13.59 -26.89
C GLU A 33 -8.20 12.60 -25.73
N ALA A 34 -9.20 11.74 -25.50
CA ALA A 34 -9.11 10.71 -24.47
C ALA A 34 -8.05 9.66 -24.80
N PHE A 35 -7.90 9.25 -26.07
CA PHE A 35 -6.82 8.36 -26.50
C PHE A 35 -5.45 9.00 -26.34
N LEU A 36 -5.28 10.25 -26.79
CA LEU A 36 -4.02 10.98 -26.65
C LEU A 36 -3.64 11.19 -25.18
N ALA A 37 -4.62 11.54 -24.33
CA ALA A 37 -4.40 11.71 -22.90
C ALA A 37 -4.00 10.38 -22.23
N THR A 38 -4.64 9.27 -22.63
CA THR A 38 -4.30 7.94 -22.12
C THR A 38 -2.88 7.54 -22.50
N ASP A 39 -2.50 7.74 -23.75
CA ASP A 39 -1.14 7.46 -24.24
C ASP A 39 -0.10 8.30 -23.48
N ALA A 40 -0.35 9.59 -23.30
CA ALA A 40 0.52 10.47 -22.54
C ALA A 40 0.67 10.02 -21.07
N ILE A 41 -0.43 9.61 -20.41
CA ILE A 41 -0.41 9.09 -19.04
C ILE A 41 0.43 7.80 -18.96
N LEU A 42 0.25 6.88 -19.90
CA LEU A 42 1.00 5.62 -19.92
C LEU A 42 2.50 5.87 -20.13
N ASN A 43 2.87 6.77 -21.03
CA ASN A 43 4.25 7.15 -21.27
C ASN A 43 4.91 7.78 -20.03
N LEU A 44 4.21 8.71 -19.37
CA LEU A 44 4.66 9.30 -18.10
C LEU A 44 4.80 8.23 -17.01
N TYR A 45 3.82 7.34 -16.90
CA TYR A 45 3.83 6.27 -15.90
C TYR A 45 5.02 5.32 -16.11
N ILE A 46 5.27 4.90 -17.35
CA ILE A 46 6.44 4.06 -17.69
C ILE A 46 7.75 4.77 -17.32
N ASN A 47 7.87 6.06 -17.64
CA ASN A 47 9.04 6.85 -17.31
C ASN A 47 9.28 6.92 -15.79
N VAL A 48 8.23 7.19 -15.01
CA VAL A 48 8.30 7.22 -13.53
C VAL A 48 8.71 5.87 -12.97
N ILE A 49 8.07 4.78 -13.42
CA ILE A 49 8.35 3.42 -12.92
C ILE A 49 9.79 2.98 -13.26
N ARG A 50 10.28 3.28 -14.46
CA ARG A 50 11.67 2.96 -14.85
C ARG A 50 12.70 3.74 -14.02
N GLY A 51 12.37 4.96 -13.59
CA GLY A 51 13.21 5.81 -12.75
C GLY A 51 13.05 5.62 -11.25
N LEU A 52 12.15 4.73 -10.81
CA LEU A 52 11.84 4.53 -9.39
C LEU A 52 13.06 4.01 -8.63
N LYS A 53 13.46 4.73 -7.59
CA LYS A 53 14.53 4.32 -6.67
C LYS A 53 13.94 3.95 -5.32
N VAL A 54 14.25 2.76 -4.85
CA VAL A 54 13.88 2.30 -3.51
C VAL A 54 15.07 2.49 -2.57
N TYR A 55 14.82 3.00 -1.38
CA TYR A 55 15.83 3.24 -0.35
C TYR A 55 15.58 2.32 0.87
N PRO A 56 16.08 1.08 0.85
CA PRO A 56 15.79 0.09 1.90
C PRO A 56 16.19 0.55 3.30
N ALA A 57 17.31 1.26 3.42
CA ALA A 57 17.77 1.79 4.70
C ALA A 57 16.80 2.82 5.32
N VAL A 58 16.21 3.68 4.47
CA VAL A 58 15.20 4.66 4.91
C VAL A 58 13.91 3.96 5.32
N ILE A 59 13.47 2.98 4.52
CA ILE A 59 12.30 2.15 4.85
C ILE A 59 12.51 1.44 6.19
N LYS A 60 13.69 0.82 6.38
CA LYS A 60 14.01 0.16 7.65
C LYS A 60 13.96 1.13 8.82
N LYS A 61 14.55 2.33 8.70
CA LYS A 61 14.52 3.34 9.75
C LYS A 61 13.08 3.72 10.16
N HIS A 62 12.19 3.90 9.19
CA HIS A 62 10.79 4.20 9.48
C HIS A 62 10.06 3.01 10.11
N LEU A 63 10.31 1.80 9.62
CA LEU A 63 9.74 0.59 10.21
C LEU A 63 10.20 0.40 11.66
N ASP A 64 11.50 0.53 11.94
CA ASP A 64 12.06 0.35 13.29
C ASP A 64 11.44 1.35 14.29
N ALA A 65 11.08 2.55 13.84
CA ALA A 65 10.44 3.55 14.69
C ALA A 65 8.97 3.21 15.04
N GLU A 66 8.21 2.67 14.09
CA GLU A 66 6.76 2.45 14.22
C GLU A 66 6.40 1.00 14.59
N LEU A 67 7.24 0.04 14.21
CA LEU A 67 6.99 -1.39 14.41
C LEU A 67 6.69 -1.77 15.87
N PRO A 68 7.34 -1.19 16.90
CA PRO A 68 7.01 -1.46 18.28
C PRO A 68 5.54 -1.24 18.62
N PHE A 69 4.93 -0.15 18.10
CA PHE A 69 3.52 0.12 18.30
C PHE A 69 2.62 -0.78 17.48
N MET A 70 3.01 -1.09 16.25
CA MET A 70 2.26 -1.99 15.35
C MET A 70 2.20 -3.42 15.89
N ALA A 71 3.25 -3.88 16.56
CA ALA A 71 3.38 -5.26 17.05
C ALA A 71 2.60 -5.53 18.35
N THR A 72 2.05 -4.51 19.00
CA THR A 72 1.39 -4.65 20.31
C THR A 72 0.28 -5.68 20.34
N GLU A 73 -0.59 -5.74 19.32
CA GLU A 73 -1.65 -6.74 19.24
C GLU A 73 -1.08 -8.16 19.03
N ASN A 74 -0.03 -8.30 18.22
CA ASN A 74 0.62 -9.59 18.02
C ASN A 74 1.26 -10.10 19.31
N ILE A 75 1.88 -9.22 20.10
CA ILE A 75 2.44 -9.52 21.43
C ILE A 75 1.33 -9.95 22.37
N LEU A 76 0.25 -9.17 22.43
CA LEU A 76 -0.93 -9.48 23.26
C LEU A 76 -1.47 -10.87 22.95
N MET A 77 -1.76 -11.13 21.67
CA MET A 77 -2.35 -12.40 21.23
C MET A 77 -1.42 -13.59 21.44
N TYR A 78 -0.11 -13.37 21.26
CA TYR A 78 0.89 -14.40 21.57
C TYR A 78 0.89 -14.76 23.07
N CYS A 79 0.93 -13.76 23.96
CA CYS A 79 0.92 -14.00 25.41
C CYS A 79 -0.35 -14.70 25.87
N VAL A 80 -1.52 -14.31 25.35
CA VAL A 80 -2.78 -14.98 25.66
C VAL A 80 -2.75 -16.46 25.23
N LYS A 81 -2.29 -16.73 24.01
CA LYS A 81 -2.30 -18.09 23.45
C LYS A 81 -1.25 -19.03 24.06
N THR A 82 -0.06 -18.52 24.31
CA THR A 82 1.11 -19.35 24.65
C THR A 82 1.48 -19.31 26.12
N LYS A 83 1.20 -18.20 26.80
CA LYS A 83 1.53 -18.03 28.22
C LYS A 83 0.30 -18.13 29.13
N GLY A 84 -0.92 -18.15 28.57
CA GLY A 84 -2.16 -18.19 29.34
C GLY A 84 -2.48 -16.89 30.08
N GLY A 85 -1.92 -15.76 29.65
CA GLY A 85 -2.14 -14.46 30.29
C GLY A 85 -3.58 -13.95 30.13
N ASP A 86 -4.06 -13.18 31.11
CA ASP A 86 -5.34 -12.49 31.01
C ASP A 86 -5.27 -11.37 29.97
N ARG A 87 -6.20 -11.40 29.00
CA ARG A 87 -6.22 -10.44 27.89
C ARG A 87 -6.39 -9.00 28.36
N GLN A 88 -7.18 -8.77 29.40
CA GLN A 88 -7.46 -7.40 29.87
C GLN A 88 -6.27 -6.83 30.65
N GLU A 89 -5.64 -7.64 31.47
CA GLU A 89 -4.44 -7.25 32.21
C GLU A 89 -3.28 -6.93 31.25
N LEU A 90 -3.04 -7.80 30.28
CA LEU A 90 -2.02 -7.59 29.25
C LEU A 90 -2.30 -6.36 28.39
N HIS A 91 -3.56 -6.14 27.99
CA HIS A 91 -3.95 -4.96 27.24
C HIS A 91 -3.69 -3.67 28.02
N GLU A 92 -4.03 -3.64 29.32
CA GLU A 92 -3.80 -2.47 30.16
C GLU A 92 -2.31 -2.21 30.40
N ALA A 93 -1.49 -3.26 30.54
CA ALA A 93 -0.05 -3.15 30.62
C ALA A 93 0.54 -2.56 29.33
N ILE A 94 0.13 -3.08 28.17
CA ILE A 94 0.53 -2.54 26.85
C ILE A 94 0.14 -1.07 26.72
N ARG A 95 -1.10 -0.73 27.08
CA ARG A 95 -1.59 0.66 27.03
C ARG A 95 -0.71 1.61 27.83
N LYS A 96 -0.38 1.25 29.08
CA LYS A 96 0.49 2.05 29.94
C LYS A 96 1.89 2.23 29.35
N HIS A 97 2.52 1.13 28.91
CA HIS A 97 3.84 1.17 28.30
C HIS A 97 3.85 1.97 27.00
N SER A 98 2.81 1.83 26.17
CA SER A 98 2.68 2.57 24.90
C SER A 98 2.57 4.08 25.12
N ILE A 99 1.80 4.52 26.11
CA ILE A 99 1.69 5.95 26.44
C ILE A 99 3.05 6.49 26.88
N MET A 100 3.72 5.80 27.79
CA MET A 100 5.05 6.24 28.27
C MET A 100 6.11 6.25 27.15
N ALA A 101 6.11 5.26 26.28
CA ALA A 101 7.01 5.23 25.12
C ALA A 101 6.68 6.35 24.12
N ALA A 102 5.39 6.60 23.86
CA ALA A 102 4.96 7.69 22.99
C ALA A 102 5.37 9.07 23.54
N GLU A 103 5.34 9.26 24.86
CA GLU A 103 5.86 10.49 25.51
C GLU A 103 7.39 10.64 25.28
N GLN A 104 8.16 9.55 25.42
CA GLN A 104 9.60 9.60 25.12
C GLN A 104 9.87 10.07 23.68
N VAL A 105 9.13 9.52 22.71
CA VAL A 105 9.30 9.89 21.30
C VAL A 105 8.80 11.32 21.03
N LYS A 106 7.59 11.66 21.50
CA LYS A 106 6.88 12.89 21.08
C LYS A 106 7.28 14.13 21.87
N LEU A 107 7.53 14.01 23.17
CA LEU A 107 7.88 15.14 24.02
C LEU A 107 9.40 15.36 24.12
N TYR A 108 10.17 14.27 24.11
CA TYR A 108 11.60 14.35 24.37
C TYR A 108 12.46 14.05 23.13
N GLY A 109 11.87 13.56 22.04
CA GLY A 109 12.61 13.21 20.82
C GLY A 109 13.52 12.00 20.97
N ASN A 110 13.29 11.18 22.00
CA ASN A 110 14.04 9.96 22.26
C ASN A 110 13.61 8.82 21.32
N GLU A 111 14.40 7.76 21.27
CA GLU A 111 14.01 6.53 20.57
C GLU A 111 12.84 5.84 21.26
N ASN A 112 12.11 5.03 20.48
CA ASN A 112 10.99 4.26 20.99
C ASN A 112 11.46 3.10 21.86
N ASP A 113 11.19 3.17 23.16
CA ASP A 113 11.60 2.19 24.16
C ASP A 113 10.52 1.18 24.55
N LEU A 114 9.41 1.12 23.80
CA LEU A 114 8.25 0.28 24.13
C LEU A 114 8.63 -1.20 24.28
N ILE A 115 9.41 -1.75 23.38
CA ILE A 115 9.79 -3.16 23.40
C ILE A 115 10.67 -3.47 24.62
N GLU A 116 11.55 -2.55 24.98
CA GLU A 116 12.39 -2.69 26.17
C GLU A 116 11.57 -2.66 27.47
N ARG A 117 10.50 -1.85 27.50
CA ARG A 117 9.54 -1.83 28.62
C ARG A 117 8.78 -3.15 28.73
N ILE A 118 8.23 -3.65 27.63
CA ILE A 118 7.54 -4.94 27.57
C ILE A 118 8.47 -6.09 27.97
N ARG A 119 9.71 -6.08 27.53
CA ARG A 119 10.71 -7.09 27.86
C ARG A 119 11.02 -7.15 29.35
N LYS A 120 10.99 -6.01 30.05
CA LYS A 120 11.26 -5.90 31.47
C LYS A 120 10.05 -6.19 32.37
N ASP A 121 8.88 -6.26 31.79
CA ASP A 121 7.65 -6.50 32.53
C ASP A 121 7.34 -7.99 32.56
N ASP A 122 7.45 -8.57 33.75
CA ASP A 122 7.23 -10.01 34.00
C ASP A 122 5.82 -10.47 33.65
N THR A 123 4.85 -9.54 33.56
CA THR A 123 3.46 -9.85 33.14
C THR A 123 3.40 -10.52 31.77
N PHE A 124 4.33 -10.18 30.88
CA PHE A 124 4.40 -10.77 29.54
C PHE A 124 5.16 -12.07 29.47
N GLY A 125 6.16 -12.26 30.35
CA GLY A 125 6.98 -13.46 30.39
C GLY A 125 7.68 -13.79 29.05
N LEU A 126 8.05 -12.78 28.26
CA LEU A 126 8.62 -12.93 26.93
C LEU A 126 10.13 -12.98 26.96
N THR A 127 10.69 -13.93 26.23
CA THR A 127 12.11 -14.02 25.96
C THR A 127 12.53 -13.09 24.83
N ALA A 128 13.83 -12.75 24.75
CA ALA A 128 14.36 -11.95 23.64
C ALA A 128 14.10 -12.60 22.29
N MET A 129 14.22 -13.91 22.17
CA MET A 129 13.96 -14.65 20.93
C MET A 129 12.48 -14.56 20.51
N GLU A 130 11.53 -14.68 21.45
CA GLU A 130 10.11 -14.54 21.15
C GLU A 130 9.77 -13.14 20.66
N LEU A 131 10.33 -12.10 21.28
CA LEU A 131 10.17 -10.71 20.84
C LEU A 131 10.75 -10.49 19.43
N GLU A 132 11.93 -11.00 19.13
CA GLU A 132 12.53 -10.91 17.79
C GLU A 132 11.62 -11.53 16.73
N ILE A 133 11.05 -12.70 17.02
CA ILE A 133 10.10 -13.36 16.13
C ILE A 133 8.81 -12.53 15.95
N LEU A 134 8.30 -11.90 17.03
CA LEU A 134 7.08 -11.10 16.97
C LEU A 134 7.27 -9.76 16.26
N LEU A 135 8.48 -9.24 16.25
CA LEU A 135 8.88 -7.99 15.62
C LEU A 135 9.39 -8.16 14.18
N ASP A 136 9.30 -9.36 13.60
CA ASP A 136 9.68 -9.56 12.20
C ASP A 136 8.74 -8.79 11.25
N PRO A 137 9.21 -7.76 10.55
CA PRO A 137 8.37 -6.96 9.65
C PRO A 137 7.69 -7.76 8.56
N ALA A 138 8.29 -8.88 8.14
CA ALA A 138 7.71 -9.73 7.09
C ALA A 138 6.36 -10.33 7.48
N LYS A 139 6.06 -10.43 8.77
CA LYS A 139 4.78 -10.95 9.29
C LYS A 139 3.63 -9.95 9.20
N PHE A 140 3.92 -8.68 8.91
CA PHE A 140 2.92 -7.60 8.81
C PHE A 140 2.46 -7.32 7.37
N THR A 141 3.02 -8.03 6.39
CA THR A 141 2.67 -7.84 4.97
C THR A 141 1.34 -8.50 4.57
N GLY A 142 0.79 -9.36 5.39
CA GLY A 142 -0.44 -10.10 5.12
C GLY A 142 -0.38 -10.87 3.80
N MET A 143 -1.40 -10.68 2.97
CA MET A 143 -1.53 -11.33 1.66
C MET A 143 -0.93 -10.54 0.49
N ALA A 144 -0.31 -9.37 0.74
CA ALA A 144 0.13 -8.46 -0.32
C ALA A 144 1.06 -9.13 -1.34
N LYS A 145 2.08 -9.86 -0.88
CA LYS A 145 2.99 -10.59 -1.76
C LYS A 145 2.26 -11.64 -2.60
N TYR A 146 1.45 -12.47 -1.95
CA TYR A 146 0.69 -13.52 -2.64
C TYR A 146 -0.26 -12.94 -3.69
N GLN A 147 -1.01 -11.90 -3.35
CA GLN A 147 -1.96 -11.26 -4.28
C GLN A 147 -1.24 -10.65 -5.49
N CYS A 148 -0.10 -9.98 -5.25
CA CYS A 148 0.71 -9.41 -6.32
C CYS A 148 1.25 -10.52 -7.26
N GLU A 149 1.87 -11.56 -6.70
CA GLU A 149 2.41 -12.68 -7.48
C GLU A 149 1.31 -13.41 -8.27
N LYS A 150 0.16 -13.64 -7.64
CA LYS A 150 -0.99 -14.24 -8.28
C LYS A 150 -1.49 -13.41 -9.46
N PHE A 151 -1.71 -12.12 -9.26
CA PHE A 151 -2.15 -11.21 -10.32
C PHE A 151 -1.16 -11.16 -11.49
N VAL A 152 0.13 -11.04 -11.20
CA VAL A 152 1.17 -11.03 -12.22
C VAL A 152 1.18 -12.33 -13.01
N ASN A 153 1.12 -13.48 -12.33
CA ASN A 153 1.26 -14.78 -12.98
C ASN A 153 -0.03 -15.22 -13.72
N GLU A 154 -1.20 -14.96 -13.14
CA GLU A 154 -2.48 -15.46 -13.68
C GLU A 154 -3.16 -14.47 -14.63
N THR A 155 -2.85 -13.17 -14.54
CA THR A 155 -3.49 -12.13 -15.37
C THR A 155 -2.50 -11.44 -16.29
N VAL A 156 -1.43 -10.85 -15.74
CA VAL A 156 -0.53 -9.99 -16.52
C VAL A 156 0.29 -10.78 -17.52
N LYS A 157 0.97 -11.85 -17.07
CA LYS A 157 1.81 -12.67 -17.97
C LYS A 157 1.04 -13.32 -19.10
N PRO A 158 -0.13 -13.99 -18.87
CA PRO A 158 -0.93 -14.54 -19.96
C PRO A 158 -1.35 -13.48 -20.97
N PHE A 159 -1.80 -12.31 -20.49
CA PHE A 159 -2.16 -11.20 -21.37
C PHE A 159 -1.00 -10.74 -22.24
N LEU A 160 0.16 -10.48 -21.64
CA LEU A 160 1.36 -10.04 -22.36
C LEU A 160 1.91 -11.09 -23.35
N ASN A 161 1.65 -12.38 -23.13
CA ASN A 161 2.06 -13.42 -24.06
C ASN A 161 1.15 -13.55 -25.29
N GLN A 162 -0.09 -13.03 -25.21
CA GLN A 162 -1.06 -13.02 -26.32
C GLN A 162 -0.88 -11.81 -27.23
N GLU A 163 -0.34 -10.71 -26.69
CA GLU A 163 -0.16 -9.46 -27.43
C GLU A 163 1.19 -9.39 -28.15
N GLN A 164 1.19 -8.83 -29.36
CA GLN A 164 2.43 -8.48 -30.03
C GLN A 164 3.08 -7.32 -29.30
N ARG A 165 4.27 -7.55 -28.74
CA ARG A 165 5.04 -6.52 -28.07
C ARG A 165 5.54 -5.49 -29.09
N VAL A 166 5.04 -4.27 -29.01
CA VAL A 166 5.63 -3.12 -29.66
C VAL A 166 6.58 -2.49 -28.63
N GLU A 167 7.86 -2.42 -28.96
CA GLU A 167 8.81 -1.65 -28.12
C GLU A 167 8.51 -0.17 -28.29
N ILE A 168 8.03 0.44 -27.22
CA ILE A 168 7.80 1.88 -27.15
C ILE A 168 8.94 2.50 -26.35
N GLU A 169 9.76 3.32 -26.98
CA GLU A 169 10.67 4.23 -26.27
C GLU A 169 9.85 5.40 -25.70
N ALA A 170 9.45 5.26 -24.43
CA ALA A 170 8.87 6.39 -23.72
C ALA A 170 10.00 7.35 -23.28
N GLN A 171 10.33 8.32 -24.10
CA GLN A 171 11.24 9.42 -23.75
C GLN A 171 10.41 10.63 -23.37
N VAL A 172 10.41 10.96 -22.09
CA VAL A 172 9.87 12.23 -21.60
C VAL A 172 11.06 13.13 -21.28
N ASN A 173 11.35 14.07 -22.17
CA ASN A 173 12.34 15.12 -21.92
C ASN A 173 11.66 16.22 -21.10
N VAL A 174 12.00 16.30 -19.80
CA VAL A 174 11.57 17.39 -18.90
C VAL A 174 12.78 18.30 -18.65
#